data_5cf572b4117ae6d555ea51f6cbfe14f3
#
_entry.id   5cf572b4117ae6d555ea51f6cbfe14f3
#
_cell.length_a   1.000
_cell.length_b   1.000
_cell.length_c   1.000
_cell.angle_alpha   90.00
_cell.angle_beta   90.00
_cell.angle_gamma   90.00
#
_symmetry.space_group_name_H-M   'P 1'
#
loop_
_entity.id
_entity.type
_entity.pdbx_description
1 polymer ?
#
loop_
_entity_poly.entity_id
_entity_poly.type
_entity_poly.pdbx_seq_one_letter_code
_entity_poly.pdbx_strand_id
1 'polypeptide(L)'
;MGFGFTGGAGHFINTQYENYATASDKKEGMIRVSGVVWLTNLDINKRHEDLILYKKYSAAEYPTYDNYDAINVDVTKDIPVDYKGAMGVPITFLDKFNPDQFEIVGLGQGNLYRELTPKGLSQKFVDDYYKAGGTGLIKEDHPILGYYDINGKATIPYMRIIIKNKKL
;
A
#
# COMPACT_ATOMS: atom_id res chain seq x y z
N MET A 1 8.51 -13.07 -3.63
CA MET A 1 8.37 -11.60 -3.45
C MET A 1 9.53 -11.08 -2.61
N GLY A 2 10.19 -10.02 -3.07
CA GLY A 2 11.20 -9.33 -2.26
C GLY A 2 10.52 -8.35 -1.31
N PHE A 3 11.06 -8.18 -0.12
CA PHE A 3 10.58 -7.21 0.86
C PHE A 3 11.52 -6.01 0.86
N GLY A 4 10.94 -4.81 0.88
CA GLY A 4 11.70 -3.57 0.92
C GLY A 4 11.84 -3.07 2.35
N PHE A 5 13.06 -2.72 2.72
CA PHE A 5 13.27 -1.87 3.88
C PHE A 5 13.43 -0.44 3.36
N THR A 6 12.51 0.45 3.73
CA THR A 6 12.71 1.88 3.53
C THR A 6 13.77 2.33 4.53
N GLY A 7 15.03 2.30 4.10
CA GLY A 7 16.11 3.00 4.79
C GLY A 7 15.99 4.49 4.48
N GLY A 8 16.52 5.34 5.35
CA GLY A 8 16.74 6.75 5.05
C GLY A 8 17.66 6.93 3.83
N ALA A 9 18.18 8.14 3.62
CA ALA A 9 19.11 8.37 2.53
C ALA A 9 20.39 7.58 2.73
N GLY A 10 20.75 6.76 1.74
CA GLY A 10 22.05 6.09 1.69
C GLY A 10 23.16 7.03 1.23
N HIS A 11 24.33 6.91 1.82
CA HIS A 11 25.53 7.58 1.32
C HIS A 11 26.40 6.55 0.59
N PHE A 12 26.68 6.82 -0.67
CA PHE A 12 27.47 5.93 -1.52
C PHE A 12 28.79 6.59 -1.89
N ILE A 13 29.88 5.82 -1.88
CA ILE A 13 31.16 6.29 -2.39
C ILE A 13 31.01 6.49 -3.89
N ASN A 14 31.33 7.70 -4.34
CA ASN A 14 31.25 8.04 -5.75
C ASN A 14 32.63 8.02 -6.40
N THR A 15 32.71 7.35 -7.52
CA THR A 15 33.90 7.33 -8.38
C THR A 15 33.68 8.05 -9.70
N GLN A 16 32.47 8.44 -10.07
CA GLN A 16 32.15 8.95 -11.42
C GLN A 16 31.19 10.15 -11.47
N TYR A 17 30.46 10.48 -10.39
CA TYR A 17 29.42 11.51 -10.43
C TYR A 17 29.65 12.57 -9.35
N GLU A 18 30.29 13.66 -9.72
CA GLU A 18 30.61 14.76 -8.81
C GLU A 18 29.42 15.64 -8.41
N ASN A 19 28.31 15.60 -9.15
CA ASN A 19 27.20 16.50 -8.98
C ASN A 19 25.82 15.79 -9.04
N TYR A 20 25.47 14.99 -8.06
CA TYR A 20 24.10 14.52 -7.94
C TYR A 20 23.26 15.52 -7.13
N ALA A 21 22.22 16.08 -7.76
CA ALA A 21 21.56 17.33 -7.36
C ALA A 21 20.65 17.25 -6.11
N THR A 22 20.61 16.17 -5.35
CA THR A 22 19.58 15.98 -4.31
C THR A 22 20.08 16.05 -2.87
N ALA A 23 21.29 16.49 -2.60
CA ALA A 23 21.84 16.41 -1.25
C ALA A 23 22.00 17.77 -0.61
N SER A 24 21.29 18.01 0.49
CA SER A 24 21.54 19.12 1.40
C SER A 24 22.75 18.85 2.35
N ASP A 25 23.15 17.60 2.53
CA ASP A 25 24.29 17.19 3.35
C ASP A 25 25.34 16.50 2.46
N LYS A 26 26.29 17.28 2.00
CA LYS A 26 27.43 16.75 1.24
C LYS A 26 28.48 16.21 2.21
N LYS A 27 28.72 14.90 2.16
CA LYS A 27 29.93 14.30 2.73
C LYS A 27 30.97 14.17 1.64
N GLU A 28 32.20 14.59 1.93
CA GLU A 28 33.29 14.52 0.96
C GLU A 28 33.48 13.08 0.44
N GLY A 29 33.57 12.92 -0.86
CA GLY A 29 33.71 11.61 -1.53
C GLY A 29 32.46 10.74 -1.52
N MET A 30 31.32 11.27 -1.13
CA MET A 30 30.05 10.51 -1.07
C MET A 30 28.91 11.21 -1.80
N ILE A 31 28.05 10.40 -2.41
CA ILE A 31 26.75 10.85 -2.94
C ILE A 31 25.66 10.38 -2.00
N ARG A 32 24.77 11.28 -1.63
CA ARG A 32 23.53 10.93 -0.96
C ARG A 32 22.45 10.64 -1.97
N VAL A 33 21.84 9.46 -1.88
CA VAL A 33 20.67 9.08 -2.67
C VAL A 33 19.50 8.91 -1.71
N SER A 34 18.44 9.71 -1.90
CA SER A 34 17.20 9.59 -1.14
C SER A 34 16.33 8.46 -1.70
N GLY A 35 15.52 7.84 -0.83
CA GLY A 35 14.57 6.81 -1.25
C GLY A 35 15.22 5.47 -1.62
N VAL A 36 16.43 5.20 -1.16
CA VAL A 36 17.07 3.90 -1.37
C VAL A 36 16.37 2.84 -0.53
N VAL A 37 15.96 1.76 -1.17
CA VAL A 37 15.36 0.58 -0.54
C VAL A 37 16.19 -0.65 -0.85
N TRP A 38 16.33 -1.52 0.12
CA TRP A 38 16.87 -2.85 -0.07
C TRP A 38 15.73 -3.84 -0.20
N LEU A 39 15.64 -4.51 -1.34
CA LEU A 39 14.70 -5.61 -1.53
C LEU A 39 15.45 -6.91 -1.28
N THR A 40 14.96 -7.72 -0.37
CA THR A 40 15.53 -9.02 -0.06
C THR A 40 14.45 -10.06 0.17
N ASN A 41 14.72 -11.29 -0.17
CA ASN A 41 13.91 -12.47 0.17
C ASN A 41 14.57 -13.34 1.26
N LEU A 42 15.63 -12.84 1.89
CA LEU A 42 16.25 -13.52 3.02
C LEU A 42 15.24 -13.71 4.14
N ASP A 43 15.24 -14.89 4.73
CA ASP A 43 14.48 -15.17 5.94
C ASP A 43 15.21 -14.58 7.15
N ILE A 44 14.55 -13.69 7.85
CA ILE A 44 15.08 -13.01 9.04
C ILE A 44 14.04 -13.03 10.15
N ASN A 45 14.47 -13.10 11.41
CA ASN A 45 13.59 -13.17 12.58
C ASN A 45 12.52 -12.08 12.59
N LYS A 46 12.85 -10.87 12.15
CA LYS A 46 11.90 -9.75 12.09
C LYS A 46 10.67 -10.01 11.22
N ARG A 47 10.76 -10.92 10.23
CA ARG A 47 9.60 -11.31 9.40
C ARG A 47 8.61 -12.21 10.12
N HIS A 48 9.02 -12.81 11.23
CA HIS A 48 8.21 -13.70 12.04
C HIS A 48 7.71 -13.02 13.31
N GLU A 49 8.03 -11.72 13.52
CA GLU A 49 7.46 -10.93 14.59
C GLU A 49 5.99 -10.60 14.28
N ASP A 50 5.10 -10.95 15.19
CA ASP A 50 3.68 -10.67 15.02
C ASP A 50 3.42 -9.16 15.10
N LEU A 51 2.65 -8.66 14.13
CA LEU A 51 2.07 -7.33 14.23
C LEU A 51 0.98 -7.34 15.30
N ILE A 52 1.15 -6.54 16.34
CA ILE A 52 0.17 -6.41 17.41
C ILE A 52 -1.03 -5.61 16.90
N LEU A 53 -2.19 -6.22 16.90
CA LEU A 53 -3.45 -5.64 16.44
C LEU A 53 -4.32 -5.27 17.64
N TYR A 54 -4.93 -4.09 17.60
CA TYR A 54 -5.74 -3.56 18.71
C TYR A 54 -7.18 -3.28 18.33
N LYS A 55 -7.44 -2.91 17.08
CA LYS A 55 -8.77 -2.52 16.65
C LYS A 55 -9.63 -3.74 16.33
N LYS A 56 -10.93 -3.58 16.57
CA LYS A 56 -11.95 -4.52 16.09
C LYS A 56 -12.61 -3.98 14.84
N TYR A 57 -13.11 -4.89 14.04
CA TYR A 57 -13.85 -4.53 12.83
C TYR A 57 -15.18 -3.84 13.20
N SER A 58 -15.49 -2.80 12.45
CA SER A 58 -16.77 -2.12 12.45
C SER A 58 -17.10 -1.65 11.04
N ALA A 59 -18.25 -2.02 10.51
CA ALA A 59 -18.66 -1.59 9.17
C ALA A 59 -18.77 -0.06 9.02
N ALA A 60 -18.92 0.66 10.13
CA ALA A 60 -18.97 2.13 10.14
C ALA A 60 -17.57 2.77 9.98
N GLU A 61 -16.50 2.07 10.38
CA GLU A 61 -15.13 2.61 10.35
C GLU A 61 -14.34 2.14 9.13
N TYR A 62 -14.69 0.98 8.56
CA TYR A 62 -13.94 0.35 7.47
C TYR A 62 -14.81 0.29 6.20
N PRO A 63 -14.73 1.30 5.32
CA PRO A 63 -15.47 1.27 4.07
C PRO A 63 -15.01 0.11 3.18
N THR A 64 -15.96 -0.47 2.45
CA THR A 64 -15.68 -1.49 1.44
C THR A 64 -15.35 -0.84 0.10
N TYR A 65 -14.49 -1.49 -0.69
CA TYR A 65 -14.24 -1.03 -2.06
C TYR A 65 -15.48 -1.24 -2.94
N ASP A 66 -15.73 -0.29 -3.85
CA ASP A 66 -16.81 -0.34 -4.81
C ASP A 66 -16.63 -1.48 -5.83
N ASN A 67 -15.38 -1.75 -6.16
CA ASN A 67 -15.00 -2.68 -7.22
C ASN A 67 -14.21 -3.92 -6.77
N TYR A 68 -14.12 -4.17 -5.46
CA TYR A 68 -13.47 -5.37 -4.93
C TYR A 68 -14.04 -5.75 -3.55
N ASP A 69 -14.19 -7.04 -3.31
CA ASP A 69 -14.69 -7.54 -2.01
C ASP A 69 -13.58 -7.50 -0.95
N ALA A 70 -13.29 -6.30 -0.47
CA ALA A 70 -12.35 -6.04 0.61
C ALA A 70 -12.70 -4.72 1.31
N ILE A 71 -12.27 -4.58 2.55
CA ILE A 71 -12.33 -3.33 3.30
C ILE A 71 -11.09 -2.47 3.06
N ASN A 72 -11.23 -1.14 3.13
CA ASN A 72 -10.10 -0.23 3.14
C ASN A 72 -9.61 -0.01 4.58
N VAL A 73 -8.30 -0.14 4.76
CA VAL A 73 -7.59 0.15 6.02
C VAL A 73 -6.59 1.26 5.76
N ASP A 74 -6.78 2.43 6.33
CA ASP A 74 -5.97 3.61 6.00
C ASP A 74 -4.56 3.56 6.56
N VAL A 75 -4.36 2.95 7.72
CA VAL A 75 -3.05 2.81 8.35
C VAL A 75 -2.84 1.39 8.88
N THR A 76 -1.64 0.88 8.78
CA THR A 76 -1.29 -0.50 9.18
C THR A 76 -1.66 -0.85 10.62
N LYS A 77 -1.56 0.10 11.54
CA LYS A 77 -1.92 -0.13 12.97
C LYS A 77 -3.41 -0.36 13.20
N ASP A 78 -4.24 0.03 12.23
CA ASP A 78 -5.69 -0.08 12.32
C ASP A 78 -6.23 -1.35 11.64
N ILE A 79 -5.36 -2.28 11.27
CA ILE A 79 -5.79 -3.61 10.80
C ILE A 79 -6.62 -4.28 11.88
N PRO A 80 -7.89 -4.66 11.60
CA PRO A 80 -8.76 -5.25 12.61
C PRO A 80 -8.30 -6.66 12.99
N VAL A 81 -8.37 -6.95 14.31
CA VAL A 81 -7.93 -8.22 14.89
C VAL A 81 -8.88 -9.38 14.57
N ASP A 82 -10.15 -9.08 14.28
CA ASP A 82 -11.25 -10.03 14.16
C ASP A 82 -11.91 -10.09 12.76
N TYR A 83 -11.28 -9.54 11.74
CA TYR A 83 -11.82 -9.53 10.38
C TYR A 83 -11.17 -10.61 9.50
N LYS A 84 -12.00 -11.54 9.01
CA LYS A 84 -11.55 -12.70 8.19
C LYS A 84 -11.49 -12.40 6.69
N GLY A 85 -12.10 -11.31 6.23
CA GLY A 85 -12.15 -10.94 4.82
C GLY A 85 -10.85 -10.35 4.29
N ALA A 86 -10.84 -10.02 3.02
CA ALA A 86 -9.72 -9.31 2.40
C ALA A 86 -9.68 -7.84 2.85
N MET A 87 -8.49 -7.30 2.99
CA MET A 87 -8.23 -5.93 3.44
C MET A 87 -7.22 -5.26 2.53
N GLY A 88 -7.54 -4.07 2.02
CA GLY A 88 -6.58 -3.23 1.31
C GLY A 88 -5.83 -2.33 2.30
N VAL A 89 -4.56 -2.60 2.52
CA VAL A 89 -3.69 -1.86 3.43
C VAL A 89 -2.66 -1.04 2.66
N PRO A 90 -2.11 0.05 3.22
CA PRO A 90 -1.05 0.81 2.55
C PRO A 90 0.13 -0.08 2.17
N ILE A 91 0.77 0.17 1.03
CA ILE A 91 1.93 -0.59 0.56
C ILE A 91 3.07 -0.63 1.60
N THR A 92 3.18 0.36 2.47
CA THR A 92 4.14 0.42 3.59
C THR A 92 3.94 -0.70 4.62
N PHE A 93 2.79 -1.40 4.59
CA PHE A 93 2.58 -2.62 5.36
C PHE A 93 3.66 -3.67 5.10
N LEU A 94 4.25 -3.70 3.89
CA LEU A 94 5.31 -4.66 3.54
C LEU A 94 6.51 -4.61 4.48
N ASP A 95 6.79 -3.47 5.10
CA ASP A 95 7.87 -3.33 6.08
C ASP A 95 7.60 -4.12 7.37
N LYS A 96 6.33 -4.47 7.62
CA LYS A 96 5.85 -5.17 8.82
C LYS A 96 5.21 -6.52 8.49
N PHE A 97 5.33 -6.95 7.25
CA PHE A 97 4.70 -8.18 6.80
C PHE A 97 5.31 -9.40 7.50
N ASN A 98 4.46 -10.14 8.19
CA ASN A 98 4.77 -11.47 8.71
C ASN A 98 3.99 -12.52 7.91
N PRO A 99 4.67 -13.45 7.19
CA PRO A 99 4.02 -14.46 6.38
C PRO A 99 3.26 -15.52 7.20
N ASP A 100 3.55 -15.64 8.49
CA ASP A 100 2.84 -16.54 9.40
C ASP A 100 1.52 -15.95 9.88
N GLN A 101 1.42 -14.63 9.89
CA GLN A 101 0.24 -13.88 10.32
C GLN A 101 -0.67 -13.46 9.17
N PHE A 102 -0.09 -13.11 8.03
CA PHE A 102 -0.85 -12.59 6.89
C PHE A 102 -0.53 -13.32 5.59
N GLU A 103 -1.54 -13.37 4.73
CA GLU A 103 -1.41 -13.73 3.33
C GLU A 103 -1.47 -12.45 2.48
N ILE A 104 -0.57 -12.31 1.50
CA ILE A 104 -0.67 -11.29 0.47
C ILE A 104 -1.48 -11.89 -0.69
N VAL A 105 -2.65 -11.32 -0.94
CA VAL A 105 -3.53 -11.72 -2.04
C VAL A 105 -3.05 -11.08 -3.35
N GLY A 106 -2.68 -9.79 -3.31
CA GLY A 106 -2.14 -9.11 -4.49
C GLY A 106 -2.04 -7.60 -4.32
N LEU A 107 -1.71 -6.93 -5.45
CA LEU A 107 -1.60 -5.48 -5.51
C LEU A 107 -2.94 -4.87 -5.94
N GLY A 108 -3.36 -3.79 -5.29
CA GLY A 108 -4.64 -3.11 -5.52
C GLY A 108 -4.68 -2.17 -6.71
N GLN A 109 -3.76 -2.30 -7.68
CA GLN A 109 -3.73 -1.49 -8.90
C GLN A 109 -2.95 -2.14 -10.04
N GLY A 110 -3.20 -1.66 -11.27
CA GLY A 110 -2.49 -2.08 -12.46
C GLY A 110 -2.81 -3.50 -12.93
N ASN A 111 -1.94 -4.09 -13.74
CA ASN A 111 -2.18 -5.41 -14.32
C ASN A 111 -2.35 -6.50 -13.27
N LEU A 112 -1.60 -6.45 -12.17
CA LEU A 112 -1.73 -7.42 -11.07
C LEU A 112 -3.11 -7.35 -10.40
N TYR A 113 -3.71 -6.16 -10.34
CA TYR A 113 -5.09 -6.03 -9.86
C TYR A 113 -6.09 -6.73 -10.80
N ARG A 114 -5.88 -6.66 -12.12
CA ARG A 114 -6.73 -7.35 -13.10
C ARG A 114 -6.66 -8.88 -13.01
N GLU A 115 -5.56 -9.44 -12.53
CA GLU A 115 -5.44 -10.87 -12.26
C GLU A 115 -6.30 -11.31 -11.05
N LEU A 116 -6.55 -10.39 -10.09
CA LEU A 116 -7.37 -10.64 -8.91
C LEU A 116 -8.85 -10.45 -9.17
N THR A 117 -9.20 -9.45 -9.99
CA THR A 117 -10.58 -9.11 -10.33
C THR A 117 -10.66 -8.50 -11.72
N PRO A 118 -11.65 -8.87 -12.53
CA PRO A 118 -11.88 -8.27 -13.84
C PRO A 118 -12.53 -6.88 -13.77
N LYS A 119 -13.03 -6.45 -12.58
CA LYS A 119 -13.77 -5.20 -12.44
C LYS A 119 -12.82 -4.04 -12.15
N GLY A 120 -12.76 -3.08 -13.06
CA GLY A 120 -12.22 -1.76 -12.83
C GLY A 120 -13.24 -0.83 -12.19
N LEU A 121 -12.93 0.47 -12.14
CA LEU A 121 -13.87 1.49 -11.65
C LEU A 121 -15.11 1.58 -12.54
N SER A 122 -16.29 1.74 -11.93
CA SER A 122 -17.51 2.02 -12.67
C SER A 122 -17.53 3.47 -13.16
N GLN A 123 -18.25 3.75 -14.26
CA GLN A 123 -18.44 5.13 -14.74
C GLN A 123 -19.07 6.01 -13.65
N LYS A 124 -20.05 5.49 -12.92
CA LYS A 124 -20.66 6.20 -11.80
C LYS A 124 -19.63 6.63 -10.75
N PHE A 125 -18.73 5.72 -10.37
CA PHE A 125 -17.68 6.05 -9.40
C PHE A 125 -16.74 7.14 -9.93
N VAL A 126 -16.37 7.07 -11.20
CA VAL A 126 -15.52 8.07 -11.87
C VAL A 126 -16.18 9.45 -11.85
N ASP A 127 -17.47 9.51 -12.20
CA ASP A 127 -18.25 10.77 -12.19
C ASP A 127 -18.32 11.35 -10.76
N ASP A 128 -18.61 10.53 -9.77
CA ASP A 128 -18.68 10.95 -8.36
C ASP A 128 -17.32 11.40 -7.82
N TYR A 129 -16.23 10.75 -8.25
CA TYR A 129 -14.87 11.15 -7.90
C TYR A 129 -14.53 12.55 -8.40
N TYR A 130 -14.83 12.85 -9.67
CA TYR A 130 -14.60 14.20 -10.22
C TYR A 130 -15.51 15.25 -9.63
N LYS A 131 -16.78 14.95 -9.37
CA LYS A 131 -17.72 15.83 -8.66
C LYS A 131 -17.23 16.18 -7.25
N ALA A 132 -16.55 15.22 -6.59
CA ALA A 132 -15.97 15.40 -5.27
C ALA A 132 -14.63 16.16 -5.28
N GLY A 133 -14.18 16.68 -6.43
CA GLY A 133 -12.93 17.43 -6.59
C GLY A 133 -11.69 16.56 -6.80
N GLY A 134 -11.87 15.31 -7.25
CA GLY A 134 -10.76 14.44 -7.61
C GLY A 134 -9.95 14.99 -8.79
N THR A 135 -8.62 14.92 -8.72
CA THR A 135 -7.70 15.47 -9.74
C THR A 135 -6.89 14.40 -10.46
N GLY A 136 -6.98 13.14 -10.03
CA GLY A 136 -6.29 12.01 -10.68
C GLY A 136 -6.87 11.72 -12.06
N LEU A 137 -6.03 11.27 -13.00
CA LEU A 137 -6.47 10.82 -14.32
C LEU A 137 -7.06 9.42 -14.22
N ILE A 138 -8.35 9.32 -13.95
CA ILE A 138 -9.08 8.06 -13.89
C ILE A 138 -10.18 7.99 -14.94
N LYS A 139 -10.57 6.79 -15.32
CA LYS A 139 -11.62 6.53 -16.28
C LYS A 139 -12.36 5.25 -15.91
N GLU A 140 -13.47 5.00 -16.57
CA GLU A 140 -14.17 3.72 -16.48
C GLU A 140 -13.20 2.54 -16.74
N ASP A 141 -13.43 1.45 -16.03
CA ASP A 141 -12.61 0.25 -16.08
C ASP A 141 -11.13 0.45 -15.69
N HIS A 142 -10.78 1.57 -15.03
CA HIS A 142 -9.42 1.77 -14.53
C HIS A 142 -9.09 0.70 -13.48
N PRO A 143 -7.96 -0.04 -13.63
CA PRO A 143 -7.60 -1.14 -12.73
C PRO A 143 -6.98 -0.62 -11.44
N ILE A 144 -7.80 -0.02 -10.61
CA ILE A 144 -7.41 0.55 -9.31
C ILE A 144 -8.58 0.43 -8.33
N LEU A 145 -8.28 0.29 -7.04
CA LEU A 145 -9.29 0.27 -5.98
C LEU A 145 -9.91 1.65 -5.78
N GLY A 146 -11.23 1.69 -5.65
CA GLY A 146 -11.99 2.88 -5.28
C GLY A 146 -13.01 2.56 -4.19
N TYR A 147 -13.27 3.49 -3.29
CA TYR A 147 -14.28 3.34 -2.25
C TYR A 147 -14.98 4.67 -1.94
N TYR A 148 -16.16 4.59 -1.33
CA TYR A 148 -16.82 5.76 -0.76
C TYR A 148 -16.46 5.86 0.72
N ASP A 149 -15.94 7.00 1.14
CA ASP A 149 -15.63 7.26 2.53
C ASP A 149 -16.91 7.36 3.39
N ILE A 150 -16.75 7.53 4.70
CA ILE A 150 -17.88 7.63 5.64
C ILE A 150 -18.83 8.80 5.36
N ASN A 151 -18.40 9.80 4.57
CA ASN A 151 -19.20 10.95 4.14
C ASN A 151 -19.83 10.72 2.74
N GLY A 152 -19.64 9.55 2.15
CA GLY A 152 -20.12 9.22 0.81
C GLY A 152 -19.26 9.84 -0.31
N LYS A 153 -18.07 10.34 -0.02
CA LYS A 153 -17.15 10.90 -1.01
C LYS A 153 -16.39 9.77 -1.72
N ALA A 154 -16.47 9.73 -3.05
CA ALA A 154 -15.68 8.81 -3.85
C ALA A 154 -14.18 9.13 -3.72
N THR A 155 -13.41 8.14 -3.30
CA THR A 155 -11.99 8.28 -2.93
C THR A 155 -11.18 7.15 -3.55
N ILE A 156 -10.02 7.51 -4.10
CA ILE A 156 -9.01 6.56 -4.55
C ILE A 156 -7.86 6.61 -3.55
N PRO A 157 -7.60 5.50 -2.85
CA PRO A 157 -6.52 5.47 -1.87
C PRO A 157 -5.15 5.46 -2.57
N TYR A 158 -4.12 5.91 -1.86
CA TYR A 158 -2.75 5.62 -2.28
C TYR A 158 -2.55 4.09 -2.39
N MET A 159 -1.56 3.67 -3.15
CA MET A 159 -1.27 2.27 -3.48
C MET A 159 -1.55 1.32 -2.29
N ARG A 160 -2.42 0.34 -2.53
CA ARG A 160 -2.82 -0.68 -1.56
C ARG A 160 -2.26 -2.04 -1.94
N ILE A 161 -1.94 -2.82 -0.92
CA ILE A 161 -1.75 -4.26 -1.05
C ILE A 161 -2.93 -4.96 -0.38
N ILE A 162 -3.44 -6.00 -1.03
CA ILE A 162 -4.57 -6.77 -0.50
C ILE A 162 -4.02 -7.92 0.32
N ILE A 163 -4.47 -8.02 1.57
CA ILE A 163 -4.04 -9.03 2.53
C ILE A 163 -5.23 -9.75 3.15
N LYS A 164 -4.97 -10.92 3.75
CA LYS A 164 -5.87 -11.62 4.66
C LYS A 164 -5.13 -12.00 5.94
N ASN A 165 -5.85 -12.00 7.07
CA ASN A 165 -5.32 -12.50 8.33
C ASN A 165 -5.41 -14.03 8.33
N LYS A 166 -4.29 -14.73 8.56
CA LYS A 166 -4.20 -16.20 8.59
C LYS A 166 -4.50 -16.79 9.97
N LYS A 167 -4.53 -15.96 11.01
CA LYS A 167 -4.72 -16.39 12.39
C LYS A 167 -6.19 -16.37 12.86
N LEU A 168 -7.15 -16.21 11.94
CA LEU A 168 -8.58 -16.14 12.23
C LEU A 168 -9.38 -17.32 11.68
#